data_069d0b6ca18d5e674125c89780d3cc1b
#
_entry.id   069d0b6ca18d5e674125c89780d3cc1b
#
_cell.length_a   1.000
_cell.length_b   1.000
_cell.length_c   1.000
_cell.angle_alpha   90.00
_cell.angle_beta   90.00
_cell.angle_gamma   90.00
#
_symmetry.space_group_name_H-M   'P 1'
#
loop_
_entity.id
_entity.type
_entity.pdbx_description
1 polymer ?
#
loop_
_entity_poly.entity_id
_entity_poly.type
_entity_poly.pdbx_seq_one_letter_code
_entity_poly.pdbx_strand_id
1 'polypeptide(L)'
;MGDVALFIQVMPESPDVDREAIKAAIKEKIPSVQEIREEPIGFGLVALKVAVVVPDSEGQTDAVETALRDIPGVERAEIMESTLV
;
A
#
# COMPACT_ATOMS: atom_id res chain seq x y z
N MET A 1 22.39 1.82 -6.93
CA MET A 1 22.25 2.55 -5.69
C MET A 1 21.26 3.68 -5.83
N GLY A 2 20.07 3.47 -5.79
CA GLY A 2 19.03 4.47 -5.78
C GLY A 2 17.89 3.91 -5.00
N ASP A 3 16.94 4.75 -4.72
CA ASP A 3 15.71 4.32 -4.10
C ASP A 3 14.58 4.49 -5.10
N VAL A 4 13.52 3.73 -4.88
CA VAL A 4 12.32 3.81 -5.71
C VAL A 4 11.16 4.20 -4.80
N ALA A 5 10.42 5.21 -5.21
CA ALA A 5 9.17 5.57 -4.56
C ALA A 5 8.05 4.81 -5.25
N LEU A 6 7.31 4.03 -4.49
CA LEU A 6 6.18 3.26 -5.00
C LEU A 6 4.88 3.87 -4.49
N PHE A 7 3.94 4.04 -5.39
CA PHE A 7 2.59 4.51 -5.04
C PHE A 7 1.63 3.37 -5.29
N ILE A 8 1.07 2.84 -4.22
CA ILE A 8 0.28 1.61 -4.26
C ILE A 8 -1.14 1.92 -3.83
N GLN A 9 -2.11 1.45 -4.61
CA GLN A 9 -3.51 1.56 -4.24
C GLN A 9 -3.92 0.27 -3.55
N VAL A 10 -4.37 0.39 -2.30
CA VAL A 10 -4.83 -0.73 -1.51
C VAL A 10 -6.35 -0.66 -1.42
N MET A 11 -7.02 -1.70 -1.88
CA MET A 11 -8.48 -1.78 -1.89
C MET A 11 -8.96 -2.63 -0.74
N PRO A 12 -9.82 -2.10 0.16
CA PRO A 12 -10.46 -2.90 1.19
C PRO A 12 -11.48 -3.87 0.58
N GLU A 13 -11.77 -4.95 1.27
CA GLU A 13 -12.75 -5.93 0.80
C GLU A 13 -14.17 -5.38 0.81
N SER A 14 -14.48 -4.47 1.73
CA SER A 14 -15.80 -3.88 1.84
C SER A 14 -15.72 -2.52 2.53
N PRO A 15 -16.80 -1.72 2.47
CA PRO A 15 -16.83 -0.45 3.20
C PRO A 15 -16.77 -0.61 4.71
N ASP A 16 -17.09 -1.80 5.21
CA ASP A 16 -17.13 -2.07 6.65
C ASP A 16 -15.77 -2.44 7.24
N VAL A 17 -14.77 -2.63 6.39
CA VAL A 17 -13.43 -2.99 6.86
C VAL A 17 -12.84 -1.82 7.66
N ASP A 18 -12.19 -2.15 8.78
CA ASP A 18 -11.54 -1.15 9.61
C ASP A 18 -10.25 -0.67 8.95
N ARG A 19 -10.33 0.49 8.33
CA ARG A 19 -9.18 1.07 7.63
C ARG A 19 -8.03 1.42 8.57
N GLU A 20 -8.34 1.76 9.81
CA GLU A 20 -7.28 2.07 10.78
C GLU A 20 -6.45 0.83 11.10
N ALA A 21 -7.10 -0.33 11.17
CA ALA A 21 -6.40 -1.59 11.37
C ALA A 21 -5.50 -1.90 10.18
N ILE A 22 -5.99 -1.64 8.96
CA ILE A 22 -5.19 -1.83 7.75
C ILE A 22 -3.98 -0.91 7.75
N LYS A 23 -4.18 0.37 8.09
CA LYS A 23 -3.09 1.34 8.15
C LYS A 23 -2.01 0.91 9.15
N ALA A 24 -2.45 0.45 10.33
CA ALA A 24 -1.51 -0.01 11.35
C ALA A 24 -0.73 -1.23 10.87
N ALA A 25 -1.40 -2.16 10.21
CA ALA A 25 -0.74 -3.34 9.66
C ALA A 25 0.27 -2.97 8.58
N ILE A 26 -0.06 -2.01 7.73
CA ILE A 26 0.87 -1.52 6.70
C ILE A 26 2.13 -0.97 7.33
N LYS A 27 1.98 -0.12 8.33
CA LYS A 27 3.12 0.49 9.02
C LYS A 27 3.99 -0.56 9.70
N GLU A 28 3.38 -1.60 10.24
CA GLU A 28 4.08 -2.67 10.90
C GLU A 28 4.83 -3.56 9.91
N LYS A 29 4.19 -3.93 8.81
CA LYS A 29 4.79 -4.82 7.81
C LYS A 29 5.81 -4.10 6.93
N ILE A 30 5.60 -2.82 6.69
CA ILE A 30 6.44 -2.04 5.78
C ILE A 30 6.93 -0.78 6.50
N PRO A 31 8.01 -0.90 7.26
CA PRO A 31 8.52 0.27 8.01
C PRO A 31 8.96 1.43 7.12
N SER A 32 9.22 1.17 5.84
CA SER A 32 9.63 2.21 4.90
C SER A 32 8.47 3.01 4.33
N VAL A 33 7.24 2.77 4.79
CA VAL A 33 6.09 3.55 4.34
C VAL A 33 6.25 5.01 4.74
N GLN A 34 6.03 5.91 3.79
CA GLN A 34 6.18 7.35 4.02
C GLN A 34 4.85 8.02 4.32
N GLU A 35 3.80 7.57 3.65
CA GLU A 35 2.50 8.20 3.78
C GLU A 35 1.40 7.22 3.40
N ILE A 36 0.27 7.34 4.07
CA ILE A 36 -0.94 6.60 3.73
C ILE A 36 -2.07 7.61 3.65
N ARG A 37 -2.74 7.68 2.50
CA ARG A 37 -3.88 8.56 2.30
C ARG A 37 -5.13 7.75 2.02
N GLU A 38 -6.27 8.29 2.42
CA GLU A 38 -7.56 7.70 2.07
C GLU A 38 -8.11 8.43 0.86
N GLU A 39 -8.58 7.66 -0.12
CA GLU A 39 -9.14 8.22 -1.33
C GLU A 39 -10.51 7.59 -1.58
N PRO A 40 -11.60 8.37 -1.46
CA PRO A 40 -12.93 7.84 -1.77
C PRO A 40 -13.05 7.51 -3.24
N ILE A 41 -13.55 6.31 -3.55
CA ILE A 41 -13.67 5.86 -4.94
C ILE A 41 -15.11 5.65 -5.38
N GLY A 42 -16.07 5.91 -4.48
CA GLY A 42 -17.49 5.78 -4.78
C GLY A 42 -18.13 4.59 -4.10
N PHE A 43 -19.45 4.55 -4.08
CA PHE A 43 -20.22 3.45 -3.49
C PHE A 43 -19.86 3.17 -2.03
N GLY A 44 -19.41 4.19 -1.30
CA GLY A 44 -19.01 4.02 0.09
C GLY A 44 -17.63 3.38 0.28
N LEU A 45 -16.95 3.03 -0.80
CA LEU A 45 -15.62 2.44 -0.72
C LEU A 45 -14.56 3.54 -0.65
N VAL A 46 -13.54 3.28 0.16
CA VAL A 46 -12.40 4.18 0.29
C VAL A 46 -11.13 3.36 0.08
N ALA A 47 -10.36 3.75 -0.92
CA ALA A 47 -9.07 3.13 -1.18
C ALA A 47 -8.00 3.81 -0.33
N LEU A 48 -6.92 3.09 -0.06
CA LEU A 48 -5.77 3.65 0.62
C LEU A 48 -4.65 3.84 -0.39
N LYS A 49 -4.11 5.04 -0.47
CA LYS A 49 -2.92 5.31 -1.28
C LYS A 49 -1.71 5.29 -0.38
N VAL A 50 -0.82 4.36 -0.65
CA VAL A 50 0.37 4.12 0.17
C VAL A 50 1.60 4.56 -0.60
N ALA A 51 2.39 5.42 -0.01
CA ALA A 51 3.67 5.84 -0.59
C ALA A 51 4.78 5.17 0.20
N VAL A 52 5.62 4.41 -0.49
CA VAL A 52 6.71 3.65 0.09
C VAL A 52 7.98 3.95 -0.66
N VAL A 53 9.09 4.11 0.06
CA VAL A 53 10.41 4.24 -0.56
C VAL A 53 11.21 2.99 -0.21
N VAL A 54 11.66 2.28 -1.23
CA VAL A 54 12.43 1.05 -1.06
C VAL A 54 13.71 1.13 -1.90
N PRO A 55 14.74 0.37 -1.53
CA PRO A 55 15.94 0.30 -2.36
C PRO A 55 15.59 -0.22 -3.75
N ASP A 56 16.27 0.30 -4.77
CA ASP A 56 16.10 -0.15 -6.14
C ASP A 56 16.87 -1.47 -6.31
N SER A 57 16.28 -2.55 -5.85
CA SER A 57 16.86 -3.86 -5.98
C SER A 57 15.81 -4.87 -6.38
N GLU A 58 16.26 -5.96 -6.97
CA GLU A 58 15.38 -7.00 -7.48
C GLU A 58 14.51 -7.59 -6.36
N GLY A 59 13.23 -7.74 -6.64
CA GLY A 59 12.31 -8.36 -5.72
C GLY A 59 11.68 -7.44 -4.68
N GLN A 60 12.15 -6.22 -4.52
CA GLN A 60 11.61 -5.31 -3.50
C GLN A 60 10.17 -4.92 -3.80
N THR A 61 9.87 -4.64 -5.06
CA THR A 61 8.53 -4.26 -5.49
C THR A 61 7.53 -5.38 -5.22
N ASP A 62 7.89 -6.60 -5.59
CA ASP A 62 7.03 -7.76 -5.36
C ASP A 62 6.84 -8.04 -3.88
N ALA A 63 7.89 -7.87 -3.08
CA ALA A 63 7.82 -8.08 -1.65
C ALA A 63 6.82 -7.12 -0.99
N VAL A 64 6.85 -5.86 -1.38
CA VAL A 64 5.93 -4.85 -0.86
C VAL A 64 4.50 -5.19 -1.25
N GLU A 65 4.26 -5.51 -2.52
CA GLU A 65 2.93 -5.86 -3.00
C GLU A 65 2.37 -7.08 -2.28
N THR A 66 3.18 -8.12 -2.14
CA THR A 66 2.78 -9.33 -1.45
C THR A 66 2.44 -9.06 0.02
N ALA A 67 3.28 -8.27 0.69
CA ALA A 67 3.03 -7.92 2.08
C ALA A 67 1.69 -7.20 2.26
N LEU A 68 1.37 -6.29 1.33
CA LEU A 68 0.10 -5.57 1.38
C LEU A 68 -1.09 -6.48 1.14
N ARG A 69 -0.97 -7.40 0.19
CA ARG A 69 -2.05 -8.36 -0.10
C ARG A 69 -2.33 -9.30 1.05
N ASP A 70 -1.33 -9.60 1.86
CA ASP A 70 -1.47 -10.52 2.99
C ASP A 70 -2.17 -9.90 4.19
N ILE A 71 -2.43 -8.60 4.17
CA ILE A 71 -3.11 -7.94 5.27
C ILE A 71 -4.59 -8.32 5.27
N PRO A 72 -5.13 -8.81 6.39
CA PRO A 72 -6.56 -9.12 6.47
C PRO A 72 -7.41 -7.89 6.16
N GLY A 73 -8.43 -8.06 5.35
CA GLY A 73 -9.32 -6.98 4.95
C GLY A 73 -8.93 -6.30 3.65
N VAL A 74 -7.78 -6.63 3.09
CA VAL A 74 -7.34 -6.09 1.81
C VAL A 74 -7.79 -7.03 0.69
N GLU A 75 -8.57 -6.50 -0.25
CA GLU A 75 -9.02 -7.27 -1.41
C GLU A 75 -7.91 -7.34 -2.44
N ARG A 76 -7.27 -6.21 -2.70
CA ARG A 76 -6.15 -6.17 -3.62
C ARG A 76 -5.24 -4.97 -3.35
N ALA A 77 -4.02 -5.08 -3.83
CA ALA A 77 -3.06 -3.99 -3.80
C ALA A 77 -2.41 -3.91 -5.18
N GLU A 78 -2.42 -2.72 -5.77
CA GLU A 78 -1.84 -2.50 -7.09
C GLU A 78 -0.85 -1.37 -7.04
N ILE A 79 0.30 -1.57 -7.67
CA ILE A 79 1.28 -0.51 -7.82
C ILE A 79 0.83 0.39 -8.97
N MET A 80 0.51 1.63 -8.64
CA MET A 80 0.01 2.60 -9.62
C MET A 80 1.14 3.35 -10.29
N GLU A 81 2.22 3.57 -9.57
CA GLU A 81 3.34 4.34 -10.09
C GLU A 81 4.61 3.97 -9.35
N SER A 82 5.73 4.01 -10.04
CA SER A 82 7.03 3.87 -9.43
C SER A 82 7.95 4.93 -10.01
N THR A 83 8.71 5.58 -9.16
CA THR A 83 9.58 6.69 -9.55
C THR A 83 10.94 6.53 -8.88
N LEU A 84 11.99 6.68 -9.64
CA LEU A 84 13.33 6.71 -9.08
C LEU A 84 13.57 8.01 -8.33
N VAL A 85 14.10 7.91 -7.16
CA VAL A 85 14.40 9.09 -6.33
C VAL A 85 15.86 9.12 -5.91
#